data_e9e4f540bec1542a96b527419c065639
#
_entry.id   e9e4f540bec1542a96b527419c065639
#
_cell.length_a   1.000
_cell.length_b   1.000
_cell.length_c   1.000
_cell.angle_alpha   90.00
_cell.angle_beta   90.00
_cell.angle_gamma   90.00
#
_symmetry.space_group_name_H-M   'P 1'
#
loop_
_entity.id
_entity.type
_entity.pdbx_description
1 polymer ?
#
loop_
_entity_poly.entity_id
_entity_poly.type
_entity_poly.pdbx_seq_one_letter_code
_entity_poly.pdbx_strand_id
1 'polypeptide(L)'
;IRDRHDPMRIKGAVFCALDEGKSKRGHLYISSEELEKSALKLLNEKIPVPELRLHQQEVRDMMQEMILNGAIVSVKDNIYLPRVFAQEDETARRIAQRLVTQMPVEHIAPVLEQVKVEMGLRLSAQQEAAVYAAFRHGLSVITGSPGTGKTTVLRTILEVYRRLHPDGKIALMAPTGRG
;
A
#
# COMPACT_ATOMS: atom_id res chain seq x y z
N ILE A 1 1.00 32.11 28.19
CA ILE A 1 0.62 32.15 26.75
C ILE A 1 1.74 31.49 26.02
N ARG A 2 1.52 30.28 25.48
CA ARG A 2 2.53 29.61 24.63
C ARG A 2 2.77 30.46 23.39
N ASP A 3 4.05 30.64 23.05
CA ASP A 3 4.46 31.35 21.84
C ASP A 3 3.77 30.71 20.61
N ARG A 4 3.14 31.53 19.79
CA ARG A 4 2.43 31.06 18.59
C ARG A 4 3.38 30.61 17.49
N HIS A 5 4.58 31.19 17.47
CA HIS A 5 5.67 30.87 16.56
C HIS A 5 6.61 29.78 17.10
N ASP A 6 6.21 29.12 18.22
CA ASP A 6 6.98 28.01 18.77
C ASP A 6 7.22 26.95 17.70
N PRO A 7 8.48 26.66 17.33
CA PRO A 7 8.83 25.66 16.33
C PRO A 7 8.20 24.29 16.60
N MET A 8 8.05 23.89 17.87
CA MET A 8 7.42 22.61 18.24
C MET A 8 5.93 22.57 17.89
N ARG A 9 5.25 23.72 17.94
CA ARG A 9 3.84 23.83 17.53
C ARG A 9 3.71 23.67 16.00
N ILE A 10 4.58 24.31 15.22
CA ILE A 10 4.58 24.22 13.76
C ILE A 10 4.91 22.78 13.34
N LYS A 11 5.95 22.19 13.92
CA LYS A 11 6.33 20.79 13.71
C LYS A 11 5.19 19.82 14.03
N GLY A 12 4.49 20.05 15.15
CA GLY A 12 3.32 19.26 15.55
C GLY A 12 2.19 19.33 14.53
N ALA A 13 1.92 20.50 13.97
CA ALA A 13 0.88 20.68 12.93
C ALA A 13 1.24 19.97 11.62
N VAL A 14 2.50 19.95 11.21
CA VAL A 14 2.99 19.21 10.04
C VAL A 14 2.79 17.70 10.24
N PHE A 15 3.17 17.16 11.41
CA PHE A 15 2.93 15.74 11.70
C PHE A 15 1.44 15.39 11.77
N CYS A 16 0.62 16.26 12.37
CA CYS A 16 -0.81 16.06 12.46
C CYS A 16 -1.46 16.02 11.07
N ALA A 17 -1.08 16.91 10.17
CA ALA A 17 -1.56 16.94 8.79
C ALA A 17 -1.15 15.68 8.01
N LEU A 18 0.08 15.18 8.19
CA LEU A 18 0.54 13.91 7.60
C LEU A 18 -0.25 12.71 8.12
N ASP A 19 -0.48 12.63 9.43
CA ASP A 19 -1.21 11.53 10.05
C ASP A 19 -2.70 11.52 9.69
N GLU A 20 -3.32 12.69 9.57
CA GLU A 20 -4.70 12.81 9.08
C GLU A 20 -4.86 12.33 7.64
N GLY A 21 -3.92 12.65 6.76
CA GLY A 21 -3.89 12.17 5.38
C GLY A 21 -3.87 10.64 5.33
N LYS A 22 -3.04 10.01 6.17
CA LYS A 22 -2.95 8.56 6.30
C LYS A 22 -4.23 7.94 6.88
N SER A 23 -4.69 8.45 8.00
CA SER A 23 -5.78 7.83 8.77
C SER A 23 -7.15 7.99 8.13
N LYS A 24 -7.44 9.15 7.53
CA LYS A 24 -8.75 9.46 6.95
C LYS A 24 -8.88 9.07 5.48
N ARG A 25 -7.78 9.09 4.72
CA ARG A 25 -7.78 8.91 3.27
C ARG A 25 -6.99 7.68 2.79
N GLY A 26 -6.28 7.00 3.68
CA GLY A 26 -5.42 5.86 3.35
C GLY A 26 -4.20 6.23 2.49
N HIS A 27 -3.83 7.50 2.45
CA HIS A 27 -2.70 7.98 1.66
C HIS A 27 -1.39 7.65 2.38
N LEU A 28 -0.41 7.14 1.65
CA LEU A 28 0.94 6.89 2.18
C LEU A 28 1.76 8.19 2.24
N TYR A 29 1.43 9.15 1.40
CA TYR A 29 2.08 10.45 1.29
C TYR A 29 1.06 11.56 1.00
N ILE A 30 1.53 12.79 1.09
CA ILE A 30 0.79 14.00 0.70
C ILE A 30 1.72 14.91 -0.09
N SER A 31 1.21 15.67 -1.05
CA SER A 31 2.05 16.63 -1.77
C SER A 31 2.53 17.76 -0.84
N SER A 32 3.69 18.32 -1.14
CA SER A 32 4.27 19.42 -0.35
C SER A 32 3.27 20.59 -0.21
N GLU A 33 2.63 20.98 -1.31
CA GLU A 33 1.65 22.06 -1.33
C GLU A 33 0.41 21.76 -0.46
N GLU A 34 -0.14 20.54 -0.54
CA GLU A 34 -1.30 20.16 0.26
C GLU A 34 -0.94 20.06 1.75
N LEU A 35 0.29 19.62 2.07
CA LEU A 35 0.78 19.56 3.44
C LEU A 35 0.93 20.97 4.03
N GLU A 36 1.55 21.90 3.30
CA GLU A 36 1.65 23.31 3.71
C GLU A 36 0.27 23.90 4.03
N LYS A 37 -0.69 23.74 3.11
CA LYS A 37 -2.06 24.24 3.29
C LYS A 37 -2.76 23.62 4.50
N SER A 38 -2.63 22.31 4.68
CA SER A 38 -3.27 21.59 5.77
C SER A 38 -2.67 21.95 7.12
N ALA A 39 -1.35 22.02 7.23
CA ALA A 39 -0.66 22.43 8.46
C ALA A 39 -0.97 23.89 8.82
N LEU A 40 -0.96 24.80 7.83
CA LEU A 40 -1.30 26.21 8.03
C LEU A 40 -2.75 26.38 8.51
N LYS A 41 -3.67 25.60 7.95
CA LYS A 41 -5.07 25.57 8.40
C LYS A 41 -5.18 25.18 9.85
N LEU A 42 -4.53 24.09 10.27
CA LEU A 42 -4.51 23.64 11.67
C LEU A 42 -3.93 24.70 12.62
N LEU A 43 -2.85 25.37 12.20
CA LEU A 43 -2.20 26.39 13.00
C LEU A 43 -3.05 27.64 13.22
N ASN A 44 -3.86 28.00 12.21
CA ASN A 44 -4.63 29.24 12.18
C ASN A 44 -6.14 29.05 12.52
N GLU A 45 -6.62 27.83 12.67
CA GLU A 45 -8.05 27.50 12.84
C GLU A 45 -8.71 28.25 14.00
N LYS A 46 -7.98 28.42 15.11
CA LYS A 46 -8.49 29.10 16.32
C LYS A 46 -7.96 30.50 16.49
N ILE A 47 -7.42 31.14 15.43
CA ILE A 47 -6.87 32.48 15.49
C ILE A 47 -7.81 33.43 14.72
N PRO A 48 -8.66 34.18 15.44
CA PRO A 48 -9.62 35.09 14.80
C PRO A 48 -8.98 36.35 14.22
N VAL A 49 -7.83 36.76 14.78
CA VAL A 49 -7.14 38.02 14.42
C VAL A 49 -6.17 37.74 13.27
N PRO A 50 -6.36 38.32 12.06
CA PRO A 50 -5.52 38.02 10.89
C PRO A 50 -4.04 38.30 11.09
N GLU A 51 -3.69 39.39 11.80
CA GLU A 51 -2.31 39.85 12.03
C GLU A 51 -1.53 38.90 12.96
N LEU A 52 -2.25 38.00 13.65
CA LEU A 52 -1.65 37.01 14.55
C LEU A 52 -1.56 35.61 13.91
N ARG A 53 -1.93 35.46 12.65
CA ARG A 53 -1.85 34.21 11.93
C ARG A 53 -0.43 33.93 11.46
N LEU A 54 -0.05 32.66 11.49
CA LEU A 54 1.19 32.23 10.87
C LEU A 54 1.07 32.31 9.33
N HIS A 55 2.20 32.57 8.69
CA HIS A 55 2.31 32.63 7.25
C HIS A 55 2.82 31.30 6.66
N GLN A 56 2.55 31.09 5.39
CA GLN A 56 2.96 29.89 4.67
C GLN A 56 4.47 29.67 4.71
N GLN A 57 5.26 30.74 4.70
CA GLN A 57 6.71 30.65 4.72
C GLN A 57 7.23 29.96 5.99
N GLU A 58 6.64 30.23 7.15
CA GLU A 58 7.06 29.62 8.43
C GLU A 58 6.83 28.10 8.43
N VAL A 59 5.74 27.65 7.81
CA VAL A 59 5.46 26.20 7.64
C VAL A 59 6.45 25.60 6.66
N ARG A 60 6.77 26.30 5.57
CA ARG A 60 7.73 25.84 4.56
C ARG A 60 9.13 25.71 5.13
N ASP A 61 9.59 26.69 5.88
CA ASP A 61 10.90 26.69 6.52
C ASP A 61 11.01 25.53 7.52
N MET A 62 9.96 25.30 8.31
CA MET A 62 9.89 24.14 9.22
C MET A 62 9.91 22.82 8.46
N MET A 63 9.17 22.68 7.36
CA MET A 63 9.20 21.47 6.55
C MET A 63 10.59 21.20 5.98
N GLN A 64 11.30 22.24 5.52
CA GLN A 64 12.68 22.10 5.06
C GLN A 64 13.61 21.63 6.18
N GLU A 65 13.51 22.20 7.37
CA GLU A 65 14.27 21.74 8.53
C GLU A 65 13.95 20.29 8.86
N MET A 66 12.66 19.90 8.84
CA MET A 66 12.23 18.52 9.11
C MET A 66 12.73 17.53 8.06
N ILE A 67 12.88 17.95 6.80
CA ILE A 67 13.49 17.14 5.74
C ILE A 67 14.98 16.95 6.00
N LEU A 68 15.69 18.05 6.31
CA LEU A 68 17.13 18.03 6.55
C LEU A 68 17.52 17.15 7.75
N ASN A 69 16.71 17.17 8.81
CA ASN A 69 16.97 16.35 10.00
C ASN A 69 16.34 14.96 9.94
N GLY A 70 15.69 14.57 8.82
CA GLY A 70 15.10 13.26 8.62
C GLY A 70 13.78 13.00 9.37
N ALA A 71 13.15 14.04 9.92
CA ALA A 71 11.87 13.91 10.61
C ALA A 71 10.71 13.61 9.64
N ILE A 72 10.83 14.05 8.39
CA ILE A 72 9.98 13.68 7.25
C ILE A 72 10.86 13.36 6.04
N VAL A 73 10.33 12.61 5.08
CA VAL A 73 11.04 12.23 3.85
C VAL A 73 10.34 12.88 2.67
N SER A 74 11.13 13.54 1.81
CA SER A 74 10.66 14.13 0.55
C SER A 74 11.18 13.32 -0.63
N VAL A 75 10.27 12.87 -1.50
CA VAL A 75 10.60 12.20 -2.76
C VAL A 75 9.85 12.91 -3.88
N LYS A 76 10.59 13.61 -4.72
CA LYS A 76 10.02 14.56 -5.69
C LYS A 76 9.21 15.62 -4.94
N ASP A 77 7.89 15.64 -5.12
CA ASP A 77 6.99 16.57 -4.42
C ASP A 77 6.14 15.87 -3.32
N ASN A 78 6.38 14.58 -3.08
CA ASN A 78 5.63 13.80 -2.10
C ASN A 78 6.36 13.75 -0.75
N ILE A 79 5.64 14.05 0.30
CA ILE A 79 6.14 14.04 1.68
C ILE A 79 5.58 12.85 2.43
N TYR A 80 6.47 12.11 3.09
CA TYR A 80 6.18 10.88 3.83
C TYR A 80 6.60 11.00 5.30
N LEU A 81 5.93 10.24 6.15
CA LEU A 81 6.52 9.85 7.42
C LEU A 81 7.63 8.82 7.15
N PRO A 82 8.82 8.91 7.78
CA PRO A 82 9.98 8.03 7.49
C PRO A 82 9.63 6.53 7.56
N ARG A 83 8.85 6.13 8.56
CA ARG A 83 8.42 4.74 8.72
C ARG A 83 7.55 4.26 7.55
N VAL A 84 6.67 5.12 7.04
CA VAL A 84 5.76 4.77 5.93
C VAL A 84 6.55 4.65 4.64
N PHE A 85 7.47 5.58 4.39
CA PHE A 85 8.37 5.52 3.25
C PHE A 85 9.22 4.22 3.25
N ALA A 86 9.83 3.89 4.39
CA ALA A 86 10.62 2.67 4.50
C ALA A 86 9.80 1.39 4.26
N GLN A 87 8.54 1.35 4.71
CA GLN A 87 7.64 0.22 4.45
C GLN A 87 7.26 0.11 2.96
N GLU A 88 6.99 1.24 2.29
CA GLU A 88 6.67 1.26 0.86
C GLU A 88 7.88 0.81 0.03
N ASP A 89 9.05 1.37 0.29
CA ASP A 89 10.29 1.05 -0.41
C ASP A 89 10.70 -0.42 -0.25
N GLU A 90 10.63 -0.96 0.97
CA GLU A 90 10.90 -2.36 1.23
C GLU A 90 9.88 -3.28 0.53
N THR A 91 8.60 -2.90 0.53
CA THR A 91 7.55 -3.64 -0.18
C THR A 91 7.81 -3.64 -1.68
N ALA A 92 8.15 -2.48 -2.25
CA ALA A 92 8.48 -2.36 -3.68
C ALA A 92 9.69 -3.21 -4.07
N ARG A 93 10.74 -3.22 -3.24
CA ARG A 93 11.92 -4.07 -3.47
C ARG A 93 11.58 -5.56 -3.44
N ARG A 94 10.79 -6.00 -2.46
CA ARG A 94 10.35 -7.41 -2.36
C ARG A 94 9.48 -7.83 -3.54
N ILE A 95 8.61 -6.96 -4.00
CA ILE A 95 7.80 -7.18 -5.20
C ILE A 95 8.71 -7.30 -6.43
N ALA A 96 9.62 -6.36 -6.64
CA ALA A 96 10.55 -6.37 -7.77
C ALA A 96 11.39 -7.65 -7.82
N GLN A 97 11.90 -8.14 -6.68
CA GLN A 97 12.62 -9.39 -6.60
C GLN A 97 11.78 -10.61 -7.02
N ARG A 98 10.49 -10.63 -6.68
CA ARG A 98 9.59 -11.72 -7.06
C ARG A 98 9.15 -11.67 -8.52
N LEU A 99 9.06 -10.50 -9.12
CA LEU A 99 8.65 -10.34 -10.53
C LEU A 99 9.66 -10.93 -11.50
N VAL A 100 10.96 -11.00 -11.15
CA VAL A 100 11.98 -11.62 -12.00
C VAL A 100 12.04 -13.14 -11.85
N THR A 101 11.36 -13.72 -10.87
CA THR A 101 11.33 -15.17 -10.66
C THR A 101 10.31 -15.79 -11.59
N GLN A 102 10.76 -16.61 -12.53
CA GLN A 102 9.89 -17.45 -13.37
C GLN A 102 10.05 -18.90 -12.93
N MET A 103 8.92 -19.61 -12.80
CA MET A 103 8.90 -21.03 -12.46
C MET A 103 8.52 -21.87 -13.70
N PRO A 104 9.14 -23.04 -13.92
CA PRO A 104 8.73 -23.95 -15.00
C PRO A 104 7.31 -24.43 -14.74
N VAL A 105 6.48 -24.41 -15.80
CA VAL A 105 5.04 -24.74 -15.73
C VAL A 105 4.68 -26.05 -16.39
N GLU A 106 5.65 -26.91 -16.66
CA GLU A 106 5.50 -28.09 -17.52
C GLU A 106 4.48 -29.12 -17.05
N HIS A 107 4.10 -29.12 -15.76
CA HIS A 107 3.21 -30.12 -15.20
C HIS A 107 1.86 -29.59 -14.71
N ILE A 108 1.54 -28.32 -14.96
CA ILE A 108 0.31 -27.71 -14.41
C ILE A 108 -0.93 -28.19 -15.18
N ALA A 109 -0.86 -28.25 -16.51
CA ALA A 109 -2.01 -28.54 -17.34
C ALA A 109 -2.71 -29.89 -16.98
N PRO A 110 -2.00 -31.03 -16.89
CA PRO A 110 -2.64 -32.29 -16.54
C PRO A 110 -3.26 -32.28 -15.15
N VAL A 111 -2.58 -31.64 -14.17
CA VAL A 111 -3.10 -31.54 -12.80
C VAL A 111 -4.30 -30.61 -12.71
N LEU A 112 -4.30 -29.51 -13.44
CA LEU A 112 -5.44 -28.60 -13.54
C LEU A 112 -6.68 -29.30 -14.10
N GLU A 113 -6.52 -30.08 -15.20
CA GLU A 113 -7.64 -30.82 -15.77
C GLU A 113 -8.21 -31.87 -14.80
N GLN A 114 -7.37 -32.59 -14.06
CA GLN A 114 -7.82 -33.50 -13.02
C GLN A 114 -8.62 -32.78 -11.92
N VAL A 115 -8.09 -31.64 -11.44
CA VAL A 115 -8.77 -30.81 -10.43
C VAL A 115 -10.12 -30.31 -10.95
N LYS A 116 -10.20 -29.84 -12.20
CA LYS A 116 -11.47 -29.40 -12.81
C LYS A 116 -12.51 -30.52 -12.85
N VAL A 117 -12.12 -31.72 -13.25
CA VAL A 117 -13.00 -32.88 -13.31
C VAL A 117 -13.50 -33.27 -11.92
N GLU A 118 -12.60 -33.43 -10.96
CA GLU A 118 -12.94 -33.90 -9.61
C GLU A 118 -13.78 -32.90 -8.81
N MET A 119 -13.53 -31.60 -9.02
CA MET A 119 -14.29 -30.53 -8.36
C MET A 119 -15.56 -30.13 -9.14
N GLY A 120 -15.82 -30.73 -10.31
CA GLY A 120 -16.93 -30.32 -11.16
C GLY A 120 -16.87 -28.87 -11.65
N LEU A 121 -15.65 -28.33 -11.84
CA LEU A 121 -15.44 -26.92 -12.19
C LEU A 121 -15.41 -26.70 -13.69
N ARG A 122 -16.06 -25.62 -14.13
CA ARG A 122 -15.91 -25.04 -15.46
C ARG A 122 -15.29 -23.65 -15.32
N LEU A 123 -14.02 -23.55 -15.62
CA LEU A 123 -13.30 -22.28 -15.59
C LEU A 123 -13.41 -21.60 -16.96
N SER A 124 -13.58 -20.29 -16.95
CA SER A 124 -13.43 -19.49 -18.17
C SER A 124 -11.96 -19.42 -18.58
N ALA A 125 -11.69 -19.05 -19.83
CA ALA A 125 -10.32 -18.88 -20.32
C ALA A 125 -9.51 -17.87 -19.46
N GLN A 126 -10.16 -16.80 -18.96
CA GLN A 126 -9.51 -15.83 -18.08
C GLN A 126 -9.20 -16.42 -16.69
N GLN A 127 -10.09 -17.25 -16.15
CA GLN A 127 -9.86 -17.93 -14.87
C GLN A 127 -8.73 -18.97 -14.98
N GLU A 128 -8.66 -19.72 -16.08
CA GLU A 128 -7.54 -20.64 -16.33
C GLU A 128 -6.22 -19.88 -16.50
N ALA A 129 -6.22 -18.79 -17.25
CA ALA A 129 -5.04 -17.93 -17.39
C ALA A 129 -4.54 -17.41 -16.02
N ALA A 130 -5.45 -17.06 -15.12
CA ALA A 130 -5.11 -16.64 -13.76
C ALA A 130 -4.48 -17.78 -12.94
N VAL A 131 -4.98 -19.02 -13.08
CA VAL A 131 -4.36 -20.21 -12.46
C VAL A 131 -2.94 -20.39 -12.99
N TYR A 132 -2.73 -20.39 -14.31
CA TYR A 132 -1.39 -20.54 -14.89
C TYR A 132 -0.45 -19.41 -14.47
N ALA A 133 -0.93 -18.16 -14.40
CA ALA A 133 -0.13 -17.02 -13.95
C ALA A 133 0.37 -17.18 -12.52
N ALA A 134 -0.44 -17.74 -11.62
CA ALA A 134 -0.06 -17.98 -10.22
C ALA A 134 1.12 -18.95 -10.08
N PHE A 135 1.31 -19.88 -11.03
CA PHE A 135 2.42 -20.84 -11.01
C PHE A 135 3.62 -20.36 -11.83
N ARG A 136 3.39 -19.55 -12.86
CA ARG A 136 4.45 -19.05 -13.74
C ARG A 136 5.28 -17.93 -13.11
N HIS A 137 4.64 -17.09 -12.33
CA HIS A 137 5.25 -15.88 -11.79
C HIS A 137 5.40 -15.96 -10.27
N GLY A 138 6.49 -15.44 -9.73
CA GLY A 138 6.72 -15.36 -8.28
C GLY A 138 5.76 -14.42 -7.54
N LEU A 139 5.01 -13.59 -8.30
CA LEU A 139 3.91 -12.75 -7.81
C LEU A 139 2.83 -12.66 -8.88
N SER A 140 1.58 -12.84 -8.49
CA SER A 140 0.41 -12.64 -9.35
C SER A 140 -0.67 -11.87 -8.61
N VAL A 141 -1.37 -10.99 -9.29
CA VAL A 141 -2.50 -10.22 -8.75
C VAL A 141 -3.76 -10.60 -9.53
N ILE A 142 -4.75 -11.13 -8.82
CA ILE A 142 -6.04 -11.54 -9.38
C ILE A 142 -7.09 -10.52 -8.96
N THR A 143 -7.61 -9.77 -9.90
CA THR A 143 -8.65 -8.77 -9.69
C THR A 143 -9.95 -9.14 -10.40
N GLY A 144 -11.04 -8.51 -10.01
CA GLY A 144 -12.34 -8.71 -10.66
C GLY A 144 -13.48 -8.21 -9.77
N SER A 145 -14.63 -7.94 -10.40
CA SER A 145 -15.85 -7.51 -9.70
C SER A 145 -16.38 -8.59 -8.74
N PRO A 146 -17.24 -8.26 -7.79
CA PRO A 146 -17.95 -9.26 -6.99
C PRO A 146 -18.65 -10.30 -7.89
N GLY A 147 -18.59 -11.58 -7.50
CA GLY A 147 -19.24 -12.66 -8.25
C GLY A 147 -18.49 -13.21 -9.47
N THR A 148 -17.32 -12.68 -9.84
CA THR A 148 -16.52 -13.15 -11.00
C THR A 148 -15.77 -14.45 -10.76
N GLY A 149 -15.97 -15.12 -9.62
CA GLY A 149 -15.35 -16.41 -9.32
C GLY A 149 -13.91 -16.34 -8.82
N LYS A 150 -13.43 -15.19 -8.27
CA LYS A 150 -12.08 -15.07 -7.69
C LYS A 150 -11.78 -16.14 -6.65
N THR A 151 -12.74 -16.44 -5.77
CA THR A 151 -12.61 -17.49 -4.75
C THR A 151 -12.48 -18.88 -5.38
N THR A 152 -13.20 -19.13 -6.48
CA THR A 152 -13.08 -20.37 -7.26
C THR A 152 -11.69 -20.52 -7.84
N VAL A 153 -11.15 -19.46 -8.45
CA VAL A 153 -9.78 -19.44 -8.98
C VAL A 153 -8.77 -19.70 -7.86
N LEU A 154 -8.87 -18.99 -6.73
CA LEU A 154 -7.98 -19.21 -5.58
C LEU A 154 -8.04 -20.65 -5.08
N ARG A 155 -9.24 -21.21 -4.91
CA ARG A 155 -9.43 -22.60 -4.50
C ARG A 155 -8.79 -23.59 -5.48
N THR A 156 -8.94 -23.34 -6.78
CA THR A 156 -8.28 -24.14 -7.83
C THR A 156 -6.76 -24.08 -7.73
N ILE A 157 -6.19 -22.86 -7.56
CA ILE A 157 -4.74 -22.67 -7.38
C ILE A 157 -4.25 -23.48 -6.17
N LEU A 158 -4.93 -23.38 -5.05
CA LEU A 158 -4.56 -24.11 -3.82
C LEU A 158 -4.58 -25.61 -4.01
N GLU A 159 -5.59 -26.13 -4.71
CA GLU A 159 -5.73 -27.59 -4.95
C GLU A 159 -4.66 -28.10 -5.92
N VAL A 160 -4.41 -27.38 -7.01
CA VAL A 160 -3.30 -27.68 -7.93
C VAL A 160 -1.95 -27.63 -7.20
N TYR A 161 -1.72 -26.61 -6.38
CA TYR A 161 -0.47 -26.48 -5.61
C TYR A 161 -0.26 -27.67 -4.66
N ARG A 162 -1.28 -28.09 -3.92
CA ARG A 162 -1.18 -29.24 -3.00
C ARG A 162 -0.81 -30.54 -3.70
N ARG A 163 -1.29 -30.73 -4.93
CA ARG A 163 -0.96 -31.94 -5.72
C ARG A 163 0.46 -31.90 -6.26
N LEU A 164 0.90 -30.72 -6.71
CA LEU A 164 2.25 -30.54 -7.22
C LEU A 164 3.31 -30.52 -6.11
N HIS A 165 2.92 -30.06 -4.91
CA HIS A 165 3.81 -29.88 -3.78
C HIS A 165 3.16 -30.44 -2.50
N PRO A 166 3.12 -31.79 -2.30
CA PRO A 166 2.48 -32.39 -1.12
C PRO A 166 3.00 -31.87 0.22
N ASP A 167 4.30 -31.61 0.29
CA ASP A 167 4.96 -31.05 1.49
C ASP A 167 5.02 -29.52 1.49
N GLY A 168 4.43 -28.86 0.50
CA GLY A 168 4.45 -27.42 0.33
C GLY A 168 3.64 -26.69 1.40
N LYS A 169 4.22 -25.63 1.96
CA LYS A 169 3.53 -24.80 2.95
C LYS A 169 2.70 -23.73 2.28
N ILE A 170 1.46 -23.56 2.72
CA ILE A 170 0.53 -22.52 2.26
C ILE A 170 0.18 -21.62 3.45
N ALA A 171 0.27 -20.31 3.26
CA ALA A 171 -0.24 -19.33 4.21
C ALA A 171 -1.33 -18.49 3.53
N LEU A 172 -2.53 -18.46 4.13
CA LEU A 172 -3.62 -17.58 3.72
C LEU A 172 -3.70 -16.41 4.70
N MET A 173 -3.76 -15.19 4.17
CA MET A 173 -3.82 -13.98 4.97
C MET A 173 -4.91 -13.07 4.44
N ALA A 174 -5.60 -12.37 5.35
CA ALA A 174 -6.59 -11.36 5.02
C ALA A 174 -6.39 -10.13 5.93
N PRO A 175 -6.66 -8.90 5.44
CA PRO A 175 -6.53 -7.69 6.24
C PRO A 175 -7.58 -7.59 7.36
N THR A 176 -8.66 -8.37 7.25
CA THR A 176 -9.74 -8.45 8.25
C THR A 176 -10.14 -9.90 8.48
N GLY A 177 -10.65 -10.24 9.68
CA GLY A 177 -11.12 -11.59 10.01
C GLY A 177 -12.40 -12.04 9.27
N ARG A 178 -12.88 -11.28 8.30
CA ARG A 178 -14.02 -11.59 7.42
C ARG A 178 -13.57 -11.70 5.96
N GLY A 179 -12.42 -12.24 5.73
CA GLY A 179 -11.90 -12.57 4.40
C GLY A 179 -12.33 -13.94 3.93
#